data_57985ad3d82bced2d3d4bb7a8df6ec6d
#
_entry.id   57985ad3d82bced2d3d4bb7a8df6ec6d
#
_cell.length_a   1.000
_cell.length_b   1.000
_cell.length_c   1.000
_cell.angle_alpha   90.00
_cell.angle_beta   90.00
_cell.angle_gamma   90.00
#
_symmetry.space_group_name_H-M   'P 1'
#
loop_
_entity.id
_entity.type
_entity.pdbx_description
1 polymer ?
#
loop_
_entity_poly.entity_id
_entity_poly.type
_entity_poly.pdbx_seq_one_letter_code
_entity_poly.pdbx_strand_id
1 'polypeptide(L)'
;MKNIVLLLLIFLAGNFCIAQTSDVIVLENVNLLTMESEQVIPGQTVIVRGEYIEWTGNSQDAEIPPGATVIEGDFYVMPGLAEMHAHIPSSGQTQEQMEQTLALYLTQGITTVRGMLGAPVHLELRERAKSPDFFSPRILTSGPSFNGNSATDPQKTRQMVRDQAEAGYDLLKLHPGIDRENFNALADEANSLGIEFSGHISARVGLLHSLEAGQGTIDHTDRFMEFLAGVSPEDRVDPNIIYFGYDLTPQADRSKINEAARLTKEAGVWVVPTNTLLENVFNPKLTPAVMLEWPGMEFVRESTKAGWTNYVRNLRQSEDYDETQAREFLKIRKEITRALHNEGAGLLLGADAPQIFNPPGYSTHRELMLLVESGLSPYEALKTGTVNVGTYLDEEDKTGK
;
A
#
# COMPACT_ATOMS: atom_id res chain seq x y z
N MET A 1 -44.27 73.59 25.35
CA MET A 1 -44.44 72.27 25.93
C MET A 1 -43.99 71.27 24.85
N LYS A 2 -42.80 70.74 24.96
CA LYS A 2 -42.21 69.79 23.97
C LYS A 2 -42.27 68.38 24.55
N ASN A 3 -43.05 67.49 23.93
CA ASN A 3 -43.10 66.08 24.31
C ASN A 3 -41.91 65.37 23.71
N ILE A 4 -41.03 64.78 24.54
CA ILE A 4 -39.96 63.92 24.18
C ILE A 4 -40.48 62.49 24.27
N VAL A 5 -40.61 61.82 23.13
CA VAL A 5 -40.89 60.37 23.07
C VAL A 5 -39.58 59.63 23.13
N LEU A 6 -39.39 58.86 24.19
CA LEU A 6 -38.21 58.02 24.43
C LEU A 6 -38.48 56.65 23.75
N LEU A 7 -37.81 56.37 22.64
CA LEU A 7 -37.82 55.04 21.99
C LEU A 7 -36.84 54.14 22.72
N LEU A 8 -37.36 53.11 23.39
CA LEU A 8 -36.56 52.03 24.01
C LEU A 8 -36.28 50.98 22.93
N LEU A 9 -35.02 50.93 22.42
CA LEU A 9 -34.53 49.84 21.57
C LEU A 9 -34.10 48.66 22.46
N ILE A 10 -34.93 47.61 22.48
CA ILE A 10 -34.57 46.33 23.12
C ILE A 10 -33.68 45.57 22.12
N PHE A 11 -32.38 45.51 22.39
CA PHE A 11 -31.44 44.60 21.72
C PHE A 11 -31.68 43.18 22.26
N LEU A 12 -32.41 42.38 21.51
CA LEU A 12 -32.41 40.92 21.68
C LEU A 12 -31.06 40.40 21.18
N ALA A 13 -30.10 40.24 22.10
CA ALA A 13 -28.90 39.43 21.86
C ALA A 13 -29.36 37.96 21.77
N GLY A 14 -29.69 37.52 20.58
CA GLY A 14 -29.83 36.10 20.28
C GLY A 14 -28.46 35.45 20.48
N ASN A 15 -28.30 34.69 21.55
CA ASN A 15 -27.20 33.76 21.68
C ASN A 15 -27.37 32.75 20.56
N PHE A 16 -26.70 32.96 19.42
CA PHE A 16 -26.40 31.90 18.49
C PHE A 16 -25.43 30.98 19.22
N CYS A 17 -25.95 29.95 19.86
CA CYS A 17 -25.16 28.80 20.28
C CYS A 17 -24.72 28.14 18.96
N ILE A 18 -23.54 28.52 18.47
CA ILE A 18 -22.85 27.71 17.49
C ILE A 18 -22.61 26.40 18.23
N ALA A 19 -23.36 25.38 17.88
CA ALA A 19 -23.08 24.03 18.32
C ALA A 19 -21.64 23.73 17.89
N GLN A 20 -20.73 23.81 18.84
CA GLN A 20 -19.36 23.37 18.66
C GLN A 20 -19.50 21.88 18.37
N THR A 21 -19.27 21.46 17.12
CA THR A 21 -19.21 20.03 16.81
C THR A 21 -18.15 19.45 17.72
N SER A 22 -18.57 18.56 18.61
CA SER A 22 -17.66 17.84 19.48
C SER A 22 -16.68 17.09 18.59
N ASP A 23 -15.39 17.24 18.83
CA ASP A 23 -14.30 16.46 18.21
C ASP A 23 -14.23 15.03 18.78
N VAL A 24 -15.27 14.61 19.51
CA VAL A 24 -15.41 13.28 20.09
C VAL A 24 -16.36 12.43 19.26
N ILE A 25 -15.87 11.30 18.80
CA ILE A 25 -16.64 10.25 18.12
C ILE A 25 -16.71 9.03 19.05
N VAL A 26 -17.89 8.48 19.21
CA VAL A 26 -18.11 7.26 19.99
C VAL A 26 -18.68 6.18 19.06
N LEU A 27 -17.98 5.08 18.98
CA LEU A 27 -18.47 3.86 18.31
C LEU A 27 -19.02 2.95 19.41
N GLU A 28 -20.35 2.89 19.54
CA GLU A 28 -21.01 2.23 20.65
C GLU A 28 -21.56 0.87 20.27
N ASN A 29 -21.41 -0.11 21.17
CA ASN A 29 -21.92 -1.48 21.04
C ASN A 29 -21.48 -2.20 19.77
N VAL A 30 -20.16 -2.13 19.50
CA VAL A 30 -19.52 -2.72 18.31
C VAL A 30 -18.83 -4.05 18.63
N ASN A 31 -18.49 -4.81 17.59
CA ASN A 31 -17.64 -5.99 17.66
C ASN A 31 -16.19 -5.56 17.38
N LEU A 32 -15.34 -5.51 18.41
CA LEU A 32 -13.98 -4.97 18.32
C LEU A 32 -12.97 -6.07 18.01
N LEU A 33 -12.17 -5.88 16.95
CA LEU A 33 -10.99 -6.66 16.65
C LEU A 33 -9.76 -5.76 16.83
N THR A 34 -9.08 -5.86 17.96
CA THR A 34 -7.93 -5.01 18.32
C THR A 34 -6.67 -5.31 17.54
N MET A 35 -6.60 -6.43 16.84
CA MET A 35 -5.41 -6.97 16.17
C MET A 35 -4.28 -7.42 17.13
N GLU A 36 -4.45 -7.35 18.44
CA GLU A 36 -3.56 -7.99 19.42
C GLU A 36 -3.73 -9.50 19.48
N SER A 37 -4.94 -9.97 19.18
CA SER A 37 -5.29 -11.39 19.05
C SER A 37 -6.35 -11.57 17.97
N GLU A 38 -6.56 -12.83 17.53
CA GLU A 38 -7.60 -13.18 16.56
C GLU A 38 -9.03 -13.07 17.13
N GLN A 39 -9.16 -12.75 18.42
CA GLN A 39 -10.43 -12.70 19.09
C GLN A 39 -11.23 -11.44 18.77
N VAL A 40 -12.45 -11.61 18.30
CA VAL A 40 -13.45 -10.53 18.22
C VAL A 40 -14.12 -10.38 19.60
N ILE A 41 -14.14 -9.17 20.13
CA ILE A 41 -14.72 -8.85 21.45
C ILE A 41 -16.05 -8.13 21.21
N PRO A 42 -17.21 -8.75 21.45
CA PRO A 42 -18.52 -8.12 21.22
C PRO A 42 -18.88 -7.11 22.31
N GLY A 43 -19.81 -6.20 21.99
CA GLY A 43 -20.39 -5.26 22.94
C GLY A 43 -19.39 -4.25 23.50
N GLN A 44 -18.47 -3.80 22.68
CA GLN A 44 -17.44 -2.83 23.04
C GLN A 44 -17.83 -1.41 22.61
N THR A 45 -17.30 -0.43 23.30
CA THR A 45 -17.34 0.98 22.90
C THR A 45 -15.93 1.49 22.70
N VAL A 46 -15.73 2.28 21.64
CA VAL A 46 -14.49 2.99 21.34
C VAL A 46 -14.78 4.48 21.33
N ILE A 47 -14.06 5.24 22.17
CA ILE A 47 -14.16 6.70 22.22
C ILE A 47 -12.92 7.30 21.59
N VAL A 48 -13.11 8.09 20.55
CA VAL A 48 -12.04 8.79 19.81
C VAL A 48 -12.17 10.28 20.09
N ARG A 49 -11.07 10.91 20.48
CA ARG A 49 -10.98 12.37 20.62
C ARG A 49 -9.88 12.92 19.74
N GLY A 50 -10.25 13.71 18.74
CA GLY A 50 -9.29 14.17 17.75
C GLY A 50 -8.61 12.98 17.03
N GLU A 51 -7.30 12.85 17.19
CA GLU A 51 -6.49 11.81 16.52
C GLU A 51 -6.23 10.58 17.43
N TYR A 52 -6.79 10.52 18.64
CA TYR A 52 -6.46 9.49 19.61
C TYR A 52 -7.67 8.68 20.04
N ILE A 53 -7.48 7.39 20.24
CA ILE A 53 -8.40 6.52 20.96
C ILE A 53 -8.23 6.87 22.44
N GLU A 54 -9.23 7.52 23.04
CA GLU A 54 -9.22 7.95 24.44
C GLU A 54 -9.60 6.81 25.37
N TRP A 55 -10.52 5.95 24.92
CA TRP A 55 -11.03 4.85 25.73
C TRP A 55 -11.56 3.71 24.89
N THR A 56 -11.36 2.47 25.35
CA THR A 56 -12.00 1.26 24.83
C THR A 56 -12.41 0.35 25.98
N GLY A 57 -13.57 -0.30 25.87
CA GLY A 57 -14.03 -1.24 26.89
C GLY A 57 -15.46 -1.70 26.68
N ASN A 58 -16.02 -2.40 27.66
CA ASN A 58 -17.40 -2.88 27.60
C ASN A 58 -18.38 -1.70 27.55
N SER A 59 -19.36 -1.74 26.64
CA SER A 59 -20.31 -0.65 26.45
C SER A 59 -21.14 -0.32 27.71
N GLN A 60 -21.30 -1.27 28.62
CA GLN A 60 -22.01 -1.04 29.90
C GLN A 60 -21.20 -0.15 30.86
N ASP A 61 -19.89 -0.06 30.69
CA ASP A 61 -18.99 0.72 31.52
C ASP A 61 -18.59 2.04 30.86
N ALA A 62 -19.07 2.33 29.64
CA ALA A 62 -18.70 3.50 28.87
C ALA A 62 -19.40 4.77 29.43
N GLU A 63 -18.62 5.80 29.70
CA GLU A 63 -19.12 7.16 30.00
C GLU A 63 -19.07 7.99 28.73
N ILE A 64 -20.21 8.15 28.04
CA ILE A 64 -20.29 8.89 26.79
C ILE A 64 -20.17 10.39 27.07
N PRO A 65 -19.15 11.10 26.51
CA PRO A 65 -18.99 12.52 26.71
C PRO A 65 -20.19 13.32 26.17
N PRO A 66 -20.63 14.36 26.89
CA PRO A 66 -21.72 15.23 26.41
C PRO A 66 -21.38 15.87 25.05
N GLY A 67 -22.28 15.78 24.10
CA GLY A 67 -22.12 16.36 22.76
C GLY A 67 -21.27 15.53 21.80
N ALA A 68 -20.84 14.32 22.18
CA ALA A 68 -20.15 13.41 21.26
C ALA A 68 -21.04 12.99 20.08
N THR A 69 -20.44 12.77 18.94
CA THR A 69 -21.10 12.09 17.82
C THR A 69 -21.10 10.60 18.08
N VAL A 70 -22.27 10.01 18.34
CA VAL A 70 -22.42 8.57 18.61
C VAL A 70 -22.83 7.84 17.35
N ILE A 71 -22.07 6.78 17.02
CA ILE A 71 -22.35 5.83 15.96
C ILE A 71 -22.56 4.47 16.61
N GLU A 72 -23.82 4.00 16.63
CA GLU A 72 -24.23 2.75 17.24
C GLU A 72 -24.57 1.72 16.18
N GLY A 73 -24.22 0.46 16.40
CA GLY A 73 -24.63 -0.64 15.52
C GLY A 73 -23.85 -1.92 15.72
N ASP A 74 -24.45 -3.02 15.23
CA ASP A 74 -23.82 -4.35 15.21
C ASP A 74 -22.86 -4.48 14.02
N PHE A 75 -21.76 -3.73 14.06
CA PHE A 75 -20.71 -3.80 13.05
C PHE A 75 -19.34 -4.09 13.69
N TYR A 76 -18.39 -4.47 12.85
CA TYR A 76 -17.02 -4.77 13.28
C TYR A 76 -16.17 -3.51 13.18
N VAL A 77 -15.34 -3.28 14.19
CA VAL A 77 -14.35 -2.20 14.23
C VAL A 77 -12.97 -2.82 14.38
N MET A 78 -12.04 -2.37 13.56
CA MET A 78 -10.64 -2.75 13.58
C MET A 78 -9.76 -1.56 13.18
N PRO A 79 -8.44 -1.60 13.43
CA PRO A 79 -7.52 -0.60 12.89
C PRO A 79 -7.64 -0.47 11.37
N GLY A 80 -7.51 0.77 10.87
CA GLY A 80 -7.53 1.02 9.44
C GLY A 80 -6.40 0.27 8.71
N LEU A 81 -6.68 -0.17 7.49
CA LEU A 81 -5.71 -0.85 6.66
C LEU A 81 -4.70 0.13 6.05
N ALA A 82 -3.50 -0.37 5.78
CA ALA A 82 -2.51 0.34 4.97
C ALA A 82 -2.33 -0.35 3.61
N GLU A 83 -2.19 0.45 2.56
CA GLU A 83 -1.79 0.03 1.22
C GLU A 83 -0.32 0.38 1.01
N MET A 84 0.56 -0.62 1.10
CA MET A 84 2.01 -0.42 1.12
C MET A 84 2.66 -0.44 -0.26
N HIS A 85 1.85 -0.58 -1.31
CA HIS A 85 2.25 -0.35 -2.70
C HIS A 85 1.16 0.40 -3.46
N ALA A 86 1.00 1.68 -3.13
CA ALA A 86 0.05 2.57 -3.78
C ALA A 86 0.72 3.40 -4.87
N HIS A 87 -0.05 3.76 -5.89
CA HIS A 87 0.29 4.83 -6.81
C HIS A 87 -0.67 6.01 -6.62
N ILE A 88 -0.10 7.18 -6.38
CA ILE A 88 -0.84 8.45 -6.42
C ILE A 88 -0.53 9.06 -7.79
N PRO A 89 -1.49 9.12 -8.72
CA PRO A 89 -1.25 9.66 -10.05
C PRO A 89 -0.74 11.12 -9.98
N SER A 90 0.23 11.47 -10.80
CA SER A 90 0.80 12.83 -10.82
C SER A 90 0.94 13.40 -12.23
N SER A 91 1.61 12.68 -13.13
CA SER A 91 1.86 13.15 -14.48
C SER A 91 0.57 13.19 -15.32
N GLY A 92 0.24 14.37 -15.87
CA GLY A 92 -0.94 14.57 -16.70
C GLY A 92 -2.28 14.47 -15.96
N GLN A 93 -2.27 14.44 -14.61
CA GLN A 93 -3.47 14.41 -13.77
C GLN A 93 -3.72 15.81 -13.18
N THR A 94 -5.02 16.12 -12.98
CA THR A 94 -5.41 17.30 -12.21
C THR A 94 -5.30 17.02 -10.72
N GLN A 95 -5.23 18.08 -9.92
CA GLN A 95 -5.28 17.96 -8.46
C GLN A 95 -6.52 17.19 -7.99
N GLU A 96 -7.70 17.49 -8.56
CA GLU A 96 -8.95 16.81 -8.26
C GLU A 96 -8.85 15.29 -8.50
N GLN A 97 -8.18 14.85 -9.56
CA GLN A 97 -8.00 13.42 -9.86
C GLN A 97 -7.08 12.73 -8.87
N MET A 98 -6.06 13.42 -8.38
CA MET A 98 -5.22 12.91 -7.29
C MET A 98 -6.02 12.78 -5.99
N GLU A 99 -6.80 13.80 -5.65
CA GLU A 99 -7.68 13.81 -4.47
C GLU A 99 -8.75 12.72 -4.55
N GLN A 100 -9.36 12.51 -5.72
CA GLN A 100 -10.32 11.41 -5.93
C GLN A 100 -9.67 10.04 -5.72
N THR A 101 -8.42 9.85 -6.16
CA THR A 101 -7.67 8.60 -5.93
C THR A 101 -7.46 8.36 -4.44
N LEU A 102 -7.05 9.39 -3.69
CA LEU A 102 -6.86 9.31 -2.24
C LEU A 102 -8.19 9.03 -1.51
N ALA A 103 -9.26 9.70 -1.93
CA ALA A 103 -10.60 9.48 -1.38
C ALA A 103 -11.08 8.03 -1.62
N LEU A 104 -10.81 7.44 -2.78
CA LEU A 104 -11.15 6.04 -3.06
C LEU A 104 -10.44 5.08 -2.09
N TYR A 105 -9.16 5.27 -1.80
CA TYR A 105 -8.49 4.48 -0.77
C TYR A 105 -9.19 4.61 0.58
N LEU A 106 -9.45 5.85 1.03
CA LEU A 106 -10.03 6.10 2.34
C LEU A 106 -11.46 5.52 2.47
N THR A 107 -12.29 5.62 1.42
CA THR A 107 -13.66 5.06 1.42
C THR A 107 -13.68 3.53 1.51
N GLN A 108 -12.56 2.89 1.24
CA GLN A 108 -12.38 1.43 1.39
C GLN A 108 -11.69 1.04 2.70
N GLY A 109 -11.59 1.97 3.67
CA GLY A 109 -10.94 1.72 4.96
C GLY A 109 -9.41 1.68 4.92
N ILE A 110 -8.81 2.18 3.83
CA ILE A 110 -7.36 2.32 3.74
C ILE A 110 -6.99 3.68 4.32
N THR A 111 -6.43 3.68 5.52
CA THR A 111 -6.11 4.90 6.28
C THR A 111 -4.66 5.35 6.15
N THR A 112 -3.81 4.51 5.54
CA THR A 112 -2.42 4.84 5.21
C THR A 112 -2.09 4.31 3.81
N VAL A 113 -1.42 5.12 2.99
CA VAL A 113 -0.89 4.73 1.68
C VAL A 113 0.60 5.01 1.59
N ARG A 114 1.36 4.06 1.05
CA ARG A 114 2.77 4.26 0.69
C ARG A 114 2.88 4.40 -0.83
N GLY A 115 3.15 5.63 -1.28
CA GLY A 115 3.27 5.97 -2.70
C GLY A 115 4.59 5.50 -3.29
N MET A 116 4.52 4.47 -4.14
CA MET A 116 5.69 3.79 -4.74
C MET A 116 6.08 4.30 -6.12
N LEU A 117 5.56 5.45 -6.53
CA LEU A 117 6.02 6.22 -7.68
C LEU A 117 5.76 7.71 -7.40
N GLY A 118 6.74 8.36 -6.77
CA GLY A 118 6.59 9.70 -6.25
C GLY A 118 6.85 10.82 -7.26
N ALA A 119 6.37 11.99 -6.87
CA ALA A 119 6.58 13.24 -7.58
C ALA A 119 6.59 14.40 -6.57
N PRO A 120 7.15 15.58 -6.91
CA PRO A 120 7.19 16.71 -5.98
C PRO A 120 5.84 17.12 -5.41
N VAL A 121 4.77 17.05 -6.19
CA VAL A 121 3.40 17.33 -5.74
C VAL A 121 2.91 16.41 -4.60
N HIS A 122 3.47 15.20 -4.47
CA HIS A 122 3.09 14.27 -3.40
C HIS A 122 3.56 14.76 -2.03
N LEU A 123 4.63 15.55 -1.94
CA LEU A 123 5.03 16.19 -0.69
C LEU A 123 3.97 17.20 -0.22
N GLU A 124 3.41 17.98 -1.15
CA GLU A 124 2.31 18.91 -0.85
C GLU A 124 1.04 18.16 -0.43
N LEU A 125 0.69 17.07 -1.13
CA LEU A 125 -0.46 16.23 -0.77
C LEU A 125 -0.27 15.61 0.63
N ARG A 126 0.95 15.14 0.96
CA ARG A 126 1.28 14.61 2.27
C ARG A 126 1.08 15.64 3.39
N GLU A 127 1.52 16.88 3.17
CA GLU A 127 1.30 17.96 4.15
C GLU A 127 -0.19 18.29 4.30
N ARG A 128 -0.93 18.33 3.19
CA ARG A 128 -2.38 18.56 3.22
C ARG A 128 -3.14 17.42 3.90
N ALA A 129 -2.67 16.17 3.78
CA ALA A 129 -3.28 15.00 4.41
C ALA A 129 -3.22 15.04 5.96
N LYS A 130 -2.44 15.95 6.55
CA LYS A 130 -2.44 16.20 8.00
C LYS A 130 -3.62 17.08 8.45
N SER A 131 -4.33 17.72 7.52
CA SER A 131 -5.50 18.54 7.83
C SER A 131 -6.78 17.70 7.85
N PRO A 132 -7.62 17.83 8.89
CA PRO A 132 -8.91 17.13 8.95
C PRO A 132 -9.89 17.56 7.83
N ASP A 133 -9.65 18.71 7.20
CA ASP A 133 -10.46 19.19 6.09
C ASP A 133 -10.10 18.54 4.73
N PHE A 134 -9.02 17.75 4.70
CA PHE A 134 -8.58 17.06 3.49
C PHE A 134 -8.89 15.57 3.57
N PHE A 135 -9.85 15.11 2.78
CA PHE A 135 -10.33 13.72 2.78
C PHE A 135 -9.32 12.79 2.10
N SER A 136 -8.36 12.29 2.87
CA SER A 136 -7.23 11.50 2.41
C SER A 136 -6.76 10.52 3.48
N PRO A 137 -6.20 9.35 3.11
CA PRO A 137 -5.34 8.58 4.00
C PRO A 137 -4.09 9.38 4.40
N ARG A 138 -3.41 8.96 5.46
CA ARG A 138 -2.01 9.32 5.70
C ARG A 138 -1.17 8.91 4.50
N ILE A 139 -0.28 9.80 4.05
CA ILE A 139 0.57 9.56 2.88
C ILE A 139 2.02 9.40 3.33
N LEU A 140 2.63 8.27 2.96
CA LEU A 140 4.08 8.09 2.85
C LEU A 140 4.43 8.16 1.37
N THR A 141 5.48 8.86 0.97
CA THR A 141 5.80 9.01 -0.46
C THR A 141 7.27 8.86 -0.76
N SER A 142 7.56 8.08 -1.81
CA SER A 142 8.87 8.10 -2.43
C SER A 142 9.07 9.36 -3.29
N GLY A 143 10.31 9.62 -3.67
CA GLY A 143 10.62 10.56 -4.74
C GLY A 143 10.47 9.95 -6.14
N PRO A 144 10.87 10.69 -7.20
CA PRO A 144 11.03 10.15 -8.54
C PRO A 144 11.95 8.93 -8.54
N SER A 145 11.55 7.87 -9.28
CA SER A 145 12.19 6.57 -9.16
C SER A 145 13.60 6.52 -9.74
N PHE A 146 14.42 5.66 -9.10
CA PHE A 146 15.72 5.23 -9.62
C PHE A 146 15.52 4.05 -10.57
N ASN A 147 15.92 4.21 -11.83
CA ASN A 147 15.79 3.21 -12.87
C ASN A 147 16.92 3.34 -13.90
N GLY A 148 16.94 2.50 -14.92
CA GLY A 148 17.99 2.50 -15.93
C GLY A 148 18.15 3.81 -16.73
N ASN A 149 17.15 4.70 -16.70
CA ASN A 149 17.22 6.00 -17.38
C ASN A 149 17.60 7.15 -16.44
N SER A 150 17.31 7.04 -15.15
CA SER A 150 17.60 8.09 -14.15
C SER A 150 18.94 7.87 -13.43
N ALA A 151 19.24 6.62 -13.05
CA ALA A 151 20.45 6.23 -12.36
C ALA A 151 21.50 5.69 -13.36
N THR A 152 22.12 6.59 -14.13
CA THR A 152 22.98 6.26 -15.26
C THR A 152 24.47 6.42 -14.95
N ASP A 153 24.83 6.97 -13.79
CA ASP A 153 26.18 7.27 -13.35
C ASP A 153 26.23 7.28 -11.82
N PRO A 154 27.23 6.63 -11.17
CA PRO A 154 27.27 6.50 -9.71
C PRO A 154 27.28 7.85 -8.96
N GLN A 155 27.92 8.88 -9.49
CA GLN A 155 27.96 10.20 -8.83
C GLN A 155 26.59 10.88 -8.90
N LYS A 156 25.94 10.84 -10.07
CA LYS A 156 24.58 11.35 -10.24
C LYS A 156 23.57 10.59 -9.39
N THR A 157 23.72 9.27 -9.32
CA THR A 157 22.88 8.41 -8.48
C THR A 157 22.99 8.81 -7.01
N ARG A 158 24.22 8.97 -6.47
CA ARG A 158 24.42 9.49 -5.10
C ARG A 158 23.85 10.89 -4.90
N GLN A 159 24.00 11.78 -5.90
CA GLN A 159 23.42 13.11 -5.80
C GLN A 159 21.89 13.06 -5.75
N MET A 160 21.27 12.22 -6.59
CA MET A 160 19.81 12.01 -6.58
C MET A 160 19.31 11.49 -5.22
N VAL A 161 20.07 10.60 -4.56
CA VAL A 161 19.76 10.14 -3.20
C VAL A 161 19.75 11.30 -2.22
N ARG A 162 20.81 12.12 -2.22
CA ARG A 162 20.92 13.31 -1.35
C ARG A 162 19.79 14.30 -1.60
N ASP A 163 19.50 14.60 -2.85
CA ASP A 163 18.46 15.56 -3.24
C ASP A 163 17.08 15.10 -2.74
N GLN A 164 16.79 13.80 -2.83
CA GLN A 164 15.51 13.24 -2.35
C GLN A 164 15.44 13.19 -0.83
N ALA A 165 16.53 12.84 -0.15
CA ALA A 165 16.61 12.88 1.30
C ALA A 165 16.43 14.33 1.84
N GLU A 166 17.10 15.31 1.23
CA GLU A 166 16.97 16.74 1.59
C GLU A 166 15.56 17.29 1.30
N ALA A 167 14.91 16.83 0.23
CA ALA A 167 13.53 17.18 -0.08
C ALA A 167 12.52 16.59 0.92
N GLY A 168 12.93 15.63 1.74
CA GLY A 168 12.13 15.02 2.79
C GLY A 168 11.18 13.94 2.31
N TYR A 169 11.51 13.22 1.25
CA TYR A 169 10.79 11.99 0.89
C TYR A 169 11.00 10.92 1.96
N ASP A 170 9.98 10.08 2.16
CA ASP A 170 9.99 9.05 3.20
C ASP A 170 10.88 7.85 2.80
N LEU A 171 11.04 7.61 1.50
CA LEU A 171 11.84 6.51 0.96
C LEU A 171 12.29 6.79 -0.48
N LEU A 172 13.22 5.98 -0.97
CA LEU A 172 13.68 5.96 -2.36
C LEU A 172 13.03 4.79 -3.11
N LYS A 173 12.41 5.05 -4.26
CA LYS A 173 11.78 4.00 -5.09
C LYS A 173 12.73 3.49 -6.15
N LEU A 174 12.95 2.18 -6.13
CA LEU A 174 13.63 1.43 -7.18
C LEU A 174 12.66 0.95 -8.26
N HIS A 175 13.01 1.16 -9.53
CA HIS A 175 12.40 0.51 -10.68
C HIS A 175 13.43 -0.28 -11.48
N PRO A 176 13.04 -1.23 -12.34
CA PRO A 176 13.97 -2.01 -13.12
C PRO A 176 14.89 -1.20 -14.03
N GLY A 177 16.00 -1.85 -14.44
CA GLY A 177 16.96 -1.28 -15.38
C GLY A 177 18.18 -0.61 -14.75
N ILE A 178 18.20 -0.41 -13.42
CA ILE A 178 19.42 0.04 -12.73
C ILE A 178 20.46 -1.07 -12.79
N ASP A 179 21.70 -0.75 -13.15
CA ASP A 179 22.80 -1.70 -13.11
C ASP A 179 23.37 -1.85 -11.69
N ARG A 180 24.24 -2.84 -11.50
CA ARG A 180 24.82 -3.15 -10.18
C ARG A 180 25.69 -2.04 -9.62
N GLU A 181 26.43 -1.32 -10.45
CA GLU A 181 27.32 -0.24 -10.00
C GLU A 181 26.50 0.95 -9.47
N ASN A 182 25.46 1.35 -10.21
CA ASN A 182 24.56 2.41 -9.81
C ASN A 182 23.68 2.01 -8.61
N PHE A 183 23.26 0.74 -8.54
CA PHE A 183 22.55 0.21 -7.37
C PHE A 183 23.42 0.28 -6.11
N ASN A 184 24.70 -0.13 -6.19
CA ASN A 184 25.63 -0.04 -5.06
C ASN A 184 25.82 1.42 -4.61
N ALA A 185 25.99 2.34 -5.58
CA ALA A 185 26.11 3.77 -5.28
C ALA A 185 24.86 4.31 -4.55
N LEU A 186 23.67 3.88 -4.97
CA LEU A 186 22.42 4.21 -4.31
C LEU A 186 22.37 3.65 -2.88
N ALA A 187 22.61 2.33 -2.73
CA ALA A 187 22.50 1.65 -1.45
C ALA A 187 23.51 2.20 -0.42
N ASP A 188 24.77 2.41 -0.82
CA ASP A 188 25.79 2.99 0.06
C ASP A 188 25.38 4.39 0.54
N GLU A 189 24.91 5.24 -0.36
CA GLU A 189 24.54 6.62 -0.02
C GLU A 189 23.26 6.65 0.83
N ALA A 190 22.26 5.83 0.47
CA ALA A 190 21.02 5.71 1.22
C ALA A 190 21.25 5.23 2.66
N ASN A 191 22.06 4.17 2.82
CA ASN A 191 22.45 3.65 4.13
C ASN A 191 23.23 4.69 4.96
N SER A 192 24.11 5.48 4.33
CA SER A 192 24.88 6.52 5.02
C SER A 192 24.00 7.66 5.53
N LEU A 193 22.89 7.95 4.87
CA LEU A 193 21.93 8.99 5.22
C LEU A 193 20.77 8.48 6.09
N GLY A 194 20.64 7.15 6.22
CA GLY A 194 19.52 6.53 6.94
C GLY A 194 18.18 6.68 6.22
N ILE A 195 18.17 6.82 4.89
CA ILE A 195 16.93 6.82 4.11
C ILE A 195 16.71 5.45 3.47
N GLU A 196 15.51 4.92 3.63
CA GLU A 196 15.14 3.62 3.06
C GLU A 196 15.12 3.65 1.52
N PHE A 197 15.55 2.55 0.89
CA PHE A 197 15.34 2.30 -0.52
C PHE A 197 14.57 0.99 -0.71
N SER A 198 13.53 1.01 -1.54
CA SER A 198 12.53 -0.05 -1.64
C SER A 198 11.95 -0.17 -3.05
N GLY A 199 11.28 -1.27 -3.33
CA GLY A 199 10.57 -1.47 -4.60
C GLY A 199 11.06 -2.66 -5.40
N HIS A 200 11.28 -2.45 -6.69
CA HIS A 200 11.76 -3.50 -7.59
C HIS A 200 13.23 -3.88 -7.35
N ILE A 201 13.56 -5.10 -7.74
CA ILE A 201 14.95 -5.53 -7.91
C ILE A 201 15.25 -5.62 -9.41
N SER A 202 16.25 -4.88 -9.88
CA SER A 202 16.71 -5.03 -11.25
C SER A 202 17.35 -6.40 -11.51
N ALA A 203 17.25 -6.91 -12.74
CA ALA A 203 17.77 -8.23 -13.10
C ALA A 203 19.26 -8.36 -12.79
N ARG A 204 20.05 -7.33 -13.14
CA ARG A 204 21.51 -7.32 -12.91
C ARG A 204 21.93 -7.16 -11.46
N VAL A 205 20.99 -6.83 -10.56
CA VAL A 205 21.22 -6.79 -9.12
C VAL A 205 21.01 -8.18 -8.51
N GLY A 206 19.85 -8.79 -8.80
CA GLY A 206 19.48 -10.11 -8.30
C GLY A 206 19.06 -10.12 -6.83
N LEU A 207 18.35 -11.19 -6.43
CA LEU A 207 17.77 -11.31 -5.10
C LEU A 207 18.81 -11.20 -3.99
N LEU A 208 19.84 -12.03 -4.02
CA LEU A 208 20.80 -12.12 -2.92
C LEU A 208 21.54 -10.81 -2.67
N HIS A 209 21.95 -10.13 -3.74
CA HIS A 209 22.66 -8.86 -3.60
C HIS A 209 21.78 -7.74 -3.06
N SER A 210 20.49 -7.75 -3.45
CA SER A 210 19.50 -6.82 -2.88
C SER A 210 19.30 -7.05 -1.37
N LEU A 211 19.20 -8.32 -0.94
CA LEU A 211 19.10 -8.68 0.47
C LEU A 211 20.34 -8.23 1.27
N GLU A 212 21.54 -8.48 0.74
CA GLU A 212 22.82 -8.07 1.36
C GLU A 212 22.96 -6.55 1.47
N ALA A 213 22.42 -5.80 0.51
CA ALA A 213 22.49 -4.33 0.49
C ALA A 213 21.53 -3.66 1.50
N GLY A 214 20.58 -4.40 2.07
CA GLY A 214 19.62 -3.88 3.04
C GLY A 214 18.43 -3.12 2.39
N GLN A 215 17.96 -3.58 1.22
CA GLN A 215 16.72 -3.04 0.65
C GLN A 215 15.57 -3.22 1.63
N GLY A 216 14.78 -2.17 1.91
CA GLY A 216 13.73 -2.19 2.92
C GLY A 216 12.56 -3.11 2.55
N THR A 217 12.02 -2.98 1.32
CA THR A 217 11.03 -3.91 0.79
C THR A 217 11.38 -4.41 -0.60
N ILE A 218 11.02 -5.68 -0.85
CA ILE A 218 10.96 -6.27 -2.19
C ILE A 218 9.49 -6.30 -2.62
N ASP A 219 9.17 -5.58 -3.69
CA ASP A 219 7.83 -5.56 -4.23
C ASP A 219 7.67 -6.64 -5.32
N HIS A 220 6.45 -7.12 -5.53
CA HIS A 220 6.09 -8.08 -6.57
C HIS A 220 6.79 -9.44 -6.46
N THR A 221 7.45 -9.77 -5.33
CA THR A 221 8.36 -10.92 -5.21
C THR A 221 9.42 -10.97 -6.34
N ASP A 222 9.96 -9.80 -6.67
CA ASP A 222 10.97 -9.67 -7.72
C ASP A 222 12.19 -10.55 -7.47
N ARG A 223 12.66 -11.19 -8.51
CA ARG A 223 13.86 -12.06 -8.58
C ARG A 223 13.77 -13.37 -7.78
N PHE A 224 12.65 -13.68 -7.15
CA PHE A 224 12.44 -15.01 -6.59
C PHE A 224 12.45 -16.08 -7.70
N MET A 225 11.77 -15.83 -8.83
CA MET A 225 11.75 -16.79 -9.95
C MET A 225 13.14 -17.04 -10.54
N GLU A 226 13.98 -16.00 -10.69
CA GLU A 226 15.36 -16.12 -11.11
C GLU A 226 16.21 -16.96 -10.12
N PHE A 227 16.01 -16.74 -8.81
CA PHE A 227 16.67 -17.54 -7.77
C PHE A 227 16.26 -19.02 -7.85
N LEU A 228 14.95 -19.30 -8.02
CA LEU A 228 14.43 -20.66 -8.16
C LEU A 228 14.97 -21.34 -9.43
N ALA A 229 15.06 -20.61 -10.54
CA ALA A 229 15.58 -21.13 -11.80
C ALA A 229 17.12 -21.24 -11.83
N GLY A 230 17.81 -20.68 -10.83
CA GLY A 230 19.28 -20.67 -10.79
C GLY A 230 19.92 -19.79 -11.85
N VAL A 231 19.21 -18.73 -12.29
CA VAL A 231 19.71 -17.79 -13.29
C VAL A 231 20.60 -16.75 -12.64
N SER A 232 21.80 -16.58 -13.18
CA SER A 232 22.75 -15.55 -12.73
C SER A 232 22.27 -14.16 -13.13
N PRO A 233 22.39 -13.15 -12.25
CA PRO A 233 22.10 -11.75 -12.61
C PRO A 233 22.89 -11.24 -13.83
N GLU A 234 24.10 -11.72 -14.04
CA GLU A 234 24.94 -11.35 -15.18
C GLU A 234 24.36 -11.83 -16.52
N ASP A 235 23.67 -12.97 -16.49
CA ASP A 235 23.07 -13.61 -17.68
C ASP A 235 21.64 -13.14 -17.94
N ARG A 236 21.04 -12.38 -16.98
CA ARG A 236 19.67 -11.90 -17.11
C ARG A 236 19.64 -10.48 -17.70
N VAL A 237 18.98 -10.35 -18.84
CA VAL A 237 18.56 -9.03 -19.36
C VAL A 237 17.15 -8.80 -18.79
N ASP A 238 16.83 -7.59 -18.33
CA ASP A 238 15.45 -7.24 -18.00
C ASP A 238 14.65 -7.32 -19.31
N PRO A 239 13.93 -8.44 -19.57
CA PRO A 239 12.97 -8.46 -20.62
C PRO A 239 11.90 -7.46 -20.23
N ASN A 240 10.89 -7.20 -20.76
CA ASN A 240 9.87 -6.32 -20.23
C ASN A 240 9.62 -6.59 -18.73
N ILE A 241 9.56 -5.52 -17.93
CA ILE A 241 9.22 -5.45 -16.51
C ILE A 241 8.02 -6.33 -16.10
N ILE A 242 7.15 -6.59 -17.03
CA ILE A 242 5.84 -7.23 -16.93
C ILE A 242 5.93 -8.74 -16.74
N TYR A 243 7.03 -9.35 -17.10
CA TYR A 243 7.10 -10.80 -17.05
C TYR A 243 7.46 -11.37 -15.68
N PHE A 244 7.97 -10.58 -14.74
CA PHE A 244 8.24 -10.96 -13.34
C PHE A 244 8.77 -12.39 -13.16
N GLY A 245 9.59 -12.86 -14.12
CA GLY A 245 10.10 -14.23 -14.17
C GLY A 245 9.10 -15.28 -14.68
N TYR A 246 8.00 -14.87 -15.28
CA TYR A 246 7.04 -15.79 -15.90
C TYR A 246 7.69 -16.76 -16.90
N ASP A 247 8.59 -16.25 -17.72
CA ASP A 247 9.37 -17.01 -18.70
C ASP A 247 10.25 -18.13 -18.08
N LEU A 248 10.59 -17.99 -16.79
CA LEU A 248 11.39 -18.94 -16.04
C LEU A 248 10.56 -20.04 -15.34
N THR A 249 9.25 -19.97 -15.43
CA THR A 249 8.35 -20.94 -14.77
C THR A 249 8.71 -22.40 -15.03
N PRO A 250 9.05 -22.83 -16.28
CA PRO A 250 9.42 -24.22 -16.55
C PRO A 250 10.75 -24.67 -15.91
N GLN A 251 11.59 -23.71 -15.49
CA GLN A 251 12.92 -23.94 -14.92
C GLN A 251 12.94 -23.78 -13.41
N ALA A 252 11.84 -23.33 -12.79
CA ALA A 252 11.77 -23.02 -11.37
C ALA A 252 11.89 -24.28 -10.50
N ASP A 253 12.98 -24.37 -9.75
CA ASP A 253 13.19 -25.41 -8.73
C ASP A 253 12.47 -25.03 -7.43
N ARG A 254 11.27 -25.58 -7.24
CA ARG A 254 10.42 -25.28 -6.08
C ARG A 254 11.02 -25.73 -4.74
N SER A 255 12.01 -26.64 -4.74
CA SER A 255 12.70 -27.05 -3.51
C SER A 255 13.48 -25.90 -2.86
N LYS A 256 13.82 -24.84 -3.63
CA LYS A 256 14.53 -23.66 -3.15
C LYS A 256 13.61 -22.57 -2.56
N ILE A 257 12.29 -22.74 -2.61
CA ILE A 257 11.33 -21.71 -2.12
C ILE A 257 11.58 -21.39 -0.63
N ASN A 258 11.71 -22.41 0.21
CA ASN A 258 11.96 -22.19 1.64
C ASN A 258 13.33 -21.56 1.90
N GLU A 259 14.32 -21.88 1.10
CA GLU A 259 15.65 -21.24 1.19
C GLU A 259 15.56 -19.75 0.88
N ALA A 260 14.88 -19.36 -0.21
CA ALA A 260 14.66 -17.95 -0.57
C ALA A 260 13.93 -17.20 0.53
N ALA A 261 12.87 -17.79 1.10
CA ALA A 261 12.11 -17.21 2.19
C ALA A 261 12.97 -17.03 3.47
N ARG A 262 13.74 -18.04 3.85
CA ARG A 262 14.67 -17.97 4.99
C ARG A 262 15.73 -16.88 4.81
N LEU A 263 16.34 -16.76 3.63
CA LEU A 263 17.33 -15.72 3.35
C LEU A 263 16.70 -14.32 3.43
N THR A 264 15.47 -14.15 2.94
CA THR A 264 14.73 -12.90 3.05
C THR A 264 14.46 -12.53 4.52
N LYS A 265 14.05 -13.52 5.32
CA LYS A 265 13.87 -13.35 6.77
C LYS A 265 15.15 -12.95 7.47
N GLU A 266 16.25 -13.66 7.20
CA GLU A 266 17.57 -13.42 7.83
C GLU A 266 18.11 -12.03 7.49
N ALA A 267 17.82 -11.53 6.29
CA ALA A 267 18.17 -10.17 5.87
C ALA A 267 17.30 -9.08 6.52
N GLY A 268 16.19 -9.44 7.17
CA GLY A 268 15.23 -8.47 7.74
C GLY A 268 14.43 -7.70 6.69
N VAL A 269 14.41 -8.16 5.44
CA VAL A 269 13.73 -7.48 4.33
C VAL A 269 12.26 -7.87 4.30
N TRP A 270 11.39 -6.88 4.10
CA TRP A 270 9.95 -7.08 3.97
C TRP A 270 9.54 -7.32 2.52
N VAL A 271 8.38 -7.94 2.31
CA VAL A 271 7.88 -8.23 0.96
C VAL A 271 6.45 -7.72 0.80
N VAL A 272 6.20 -7.04 -0.32
CA VAL A 272 4.86 -6.64 -0.76
C VAL A 272 4.50 -7.47 -2.00
N PRO A 273 3.73 -8.56 -1.87
CA PRO A 273 3.57 -9.54 -2.95
C PRO A 273 2.83 -9.02 -4.18
N THR A 274 1.85 -8.14 -4.01
CA THR A 274 0.98 -7.58 -5.07
C THR A 274 0.39 -8.65 -6.00
N ASN A 275 -0.10 -9.73 -5.43
CA ASN A 275 -0.62 -10.88 -6.18
C ASN A 275 -1.77 -10.51 -7.11
N THR A 276 -2.60 -9.52 -6.72
CA THR A 276 -3.71 -9.01 -7.54
C THR A 276 -3.25 -8.59 -8.93
N LEU A 277 -2.13 -7.87 -9.04
CA LEU A 277 -1.60 -7.42 -10.32
C LEU A 277 -1.31 -8.62 -11.24
N LEU A 278 -0.61 -9.62 -10.72
CA LEU A 278 -0.18 -10.78 -11.51
C LEU A 278 -1.37 -11.71 -11.82
N GLU A 279 -2.33 -11.85 -10.91
CA GLU A 279 -3.59 -12.55 -11.19
C GLU A 279 -4.36 -11.87 -12.33
N ASN A 280 -4.48 -10.54 -12.33
CA ASN A 280 -5.16 -9.80 -13.38
C ASN A 280 -4.48 -9.97 -14.74
N VAL A 281 -3.16 -10.04 -14.75
CA VAL A 281 -2.38 -10.19 -15.98
C VAL A 281 -2.38 -11.63 -16.49
N PHE A 282 -2.11 -12.60 -15.63
CA PHE A 282 -1.79 -13.98 -16.05
C PHE A 282 -2.93 -14.99 -15.86
N ASN A 283 -3.92 -14.76 -14.98
CA ASN A 283 -4.96 -15.75 -14.74
C ASN A 283 -5.94 -15.86 -15.91
N PRO A 284 -5.95 -16.97 -16.67
CA PRO A 284 -6.80 -17.10 -17.86
C PRO A 284 -8.31 -17.05 -17.56
N LYS A 285 -8.72 -17.29 -16.31
CA LYS A 285 -10.12 -17.20 -15.89
C LYS A 285 -10.59 -15.75 -15.71
N LEU A 286 -9.67 -14.81 -15.45
CA LEU A 286 -9.96 -13.40 -15.27
C LEU A 286 -9.90 -12.68 -16.62
N THR A 287 -10.94 -12.85 -17.45
CA THR A 287 -11.01 -12.12 -18.72
C THR A 287 -11.24 -10.62 -18.49
N PRO A 288 -10.81 -9.74 -19.42
CA PRO A 288 -11.11 -8.30 -19.31
C PRO A 288 -12.61 -8.02 -19.11
N ALA A 289 -13.50 -8.79 -19.75
CA ALA A 289 -14.94 -8.64 -19.58
C ALA A 289 -15.40 -8.90 -18.13
N VAL A 290 -14.84 -9.92 -17.49
CA VAL A 290 -15.12 -10.21 -16.07
C VAL A 290 -14.56 -9.10 -15.16
N MET A 291 -13.32 -8.65 -15.43
CA MET A 291 -12.67 -7.65 -14.59
C MET A 291 -13.30 -6.25 -14.70
N LEU A 292 -13.90 -5.93 -15.85
CA LEU A 292 -14.64 -4.66 -16.03
C LEU A 292 -15.90 -4.56 -15.17
N GLU A 293 -16.48 -5.69 -14.74
CA GLU A 293 -17.66 -5.72 -13.87
C GLU A 293 -17.32 -5.68 -12.37
N TRP A 294 -16.05 -5.59 -12.01
CA TRP A 294 -15.65 -5.56 -10.60
C TRP A 294 -16.02 -4.24 -9.92
N PRO A 295 -16.34 -4.29 -8.62
CA PRO A 295 -16.53 -3.07 -7.81
C PRO A 295 -15.32 -2.14 -7.93
N GLY A 296 -15.57 -0.84 -8.02
CA GLY A 296 -14.55 0.19 -8.16
C GLY A 296 -14.20 0.52 -9.62
N MET A 297 -14.57 -0.34 -10.58
CA MET A 297 -14.32 -0.07 -12.01
C MET A 297 -15.16 1.11 -12.54
N GLU A 298 -16.27 1.43 -11.89
CA GLU A 298 -17.10 2.61 -12.20
C GLU A 298 -16.33 3.93 -12.01
N PHE A 299 -15.32 3.95 -11.14
CA PHE A 299 -14.47 5.12 -10.89
C PHE A 299 -13.26 5.21 -11.83
N VAL A 300 -13.01 4.16 -12.62
CA VAL A 300 -11.90 4.12 -13.58
C VAL A 300 -12.33 4.71 -14.92
N ARG A 301 -11.52 5.61 -15.48
CA ARG A 301 -11.83 6.25 -16.78
C ARG A 301 -11.90 5.22 -17.91
N GLU A 302 -12.79 5.45 -18.86
CA GLU A 302 -13.00 4.55 -20.02
C GLU A 302 -11.71 4.36 -20.84
N SER A 303 -10.91 5.41 -21.02
CA SER A 303 -9.62 5.29 -21.71
C SER A 303 -8.63 4.38 -20.99
N THR A 304 -8.62 4.42 -19.66
CA THR A 304 -7.79 3.56 -18.82
C THR A 304 -8.26 2.10 -18.89
N LYS A 305 -9.58 1.85 -18.78
CA LYS A 305 -10.20 0.53 -18.96
C LYS A 305 -9.85 -0.07 -20.32
N ALA A 306 -9.95 0.73 -21.39
CA ALA A 306 -9.58 0.33 -22.73
C ALA A 306 -8.08 -0.02 -22.84
N GLY A 307 -7.21 0.78 -22.23
CA GLY A 307 -5.78 0.53 -22.18
C GLY A 307 -5.46 -0.80 -21.47
N TRP A 308 -6.01 -1.02 -20.28
CA TRP A 308 -5.84 -2.26 -19.52
C TRP A 308 -6.38 -3.49 -20.28
N THR A 309 -7.55 -3.35 -20.90
CA THR A 309 -8.15 -4.40 -21.73
C THR A 309 -7.25 -4.80 -22.88
N ASN A 310 -6.72 -3.82 -23.62
CA ASN A 310 -5.82 -4.07 -24.74
C ASN A 310 -4.51 -4.70 -24.28
N TYR A 311 -3.97 -4.21 -23.14
CA TYR A 311 -2.75 -4.76 -22.56
C TYR A 311 -2.87 -6.25 -22.24
N VAL A 312 -3.89 -6.64 -21.44
CA VAL A 312 -4.11 -8.04 -21.03
C VAL A 312 -4.42 -8.91 -22.26
N ARG A 313 -5.22 -8.40 -23.20
CA ARG A 313 -5.54 -9.14 -24.43
C ARG A 313 -4.29 -9.38 -25.27
N ASN A 314 -3.49 -8.34 -25.53
CA ASN A 314 -2.29 -8.47 -26.38
C ASN A 314 -1.27 -9.44 -25.76
N LEU A 315 -1.06 -9.34 -24.43
CA LEU A 315 -0.18 -10.27 -23.73
C LEU A 315 -0.66 -11.72 -23.89
N ARG A 316 -1.94 -11.99 -23.61
CA ARG A 316 -2.48 -13.35 -23.65
C ARG A 316 -2.69 -13.91 -25.06
N GLN A 317 -2.57 -13.08 -26.09
CA GLN A 317 -2.57 -13.48 -27.50
C GLN A 317 -1.14 -13.58 -28.07
N SER A 318 -0.10 -13.21 -27.30
CA SER A 318 1.28 -13.34 -27.75
C SER A 318 1.72 -14.81 -27.79
N GLU A 319 2.73 -15.10 -28.60
CA GLU A 319 3.34 -16.44 -28.70
C GLU A 319 4.03 -16.87 -27.40
N ASP A 320 4.38 -15.90 -26.54
CA ASP A 320 5.05 -16.13 -25.26
C ASP A 320 4.10 -16.54 -24.14
N TYR A 321 2.78 -16.44 -24.34
CA TYR A 321 1.79 -16.76 -23.31
C TYR A 321 1.24 -18.18 -23.47
N ASP A 322 1.38 -18.99 -22.44
CA ASP A 322 0.76 -20.31 -22.29
C ASP A 322 -0.09 -20.37 -21.02
N GLU A 323 -1.35 -20.79 -21.14
CA GLU A 323 -2.28 -20.83 -20.01
C GLU A 323 -1.86 -21.82 -18.91
N THR A 324 -1.19 -22.92 -19.25
CA THR A 324 -0.74 -23.91 -18.27
C THR A 324 0.44 -23.34 -17.49
N GLN A 325 1.37 -22.72 -18.19
CA GLN A 325 2.49 -22.00 -17.57
C GLN A 325 2.01 -20.83 -16.69
N ALA A 326 1.00 -20.08 -17.13
CA ALA A 326 0.41 -18.98 -16.35
C ALA A 326 -0.18 -19.47 -15.03
N ARG A 327 -0.94 -20.58 -15.06
CA ARG A 327 -1.46 -21.20 -13.83
C ARG A 327 -0.36 -21.68 -12.90
N GLU A 328 0.69 -22.29 -13.43
CA GLU A 328 1.83 -22.76 -12.65
C GLU A 328 2.64 -21.60 -12.07
N PHE A 329 2.88 -20.54 -12.84
CA PHE A 329 3.50 -19.30 -12.37
C PHE A 329 2.78 -18.70 -11.15
N LEU A 330 1.47 -18.49 -11.27
CA LEU A 330 0.64 -17.95 -10.18
C LEU A 330 0.65 -18.86 -8.93
N LYS A 331 0.67 -20.18 -9.16
CA LYS A 331 0.79 -21.15 -8.07
C LYS A 331 2.13 -21.04 -7.32
N ILE A 332 3.24 -20.94 -8.07
CA ILE A 332 4.58 -20.75 -7.47
C ILE A 332 4.63 -19.45 -6.67
N ARG A 333 4.05 -18.37 -7.16
CA ARG A 333 3.98 -17.09 -6.41
C ARG A 333 3.23 -17.22 -5.09
N LYS A 334 2.09 -17.92 -5.08
CA LYS A 334 1.35 -18.22 -3.84
C LYS A 334 2.18 -19.09 -2.88
N GLU A 335 2.95 -20.04 -3.40
CA GLU A 335 3.86 -20.86 -2.59
C GLU A 335 5.02 -20.04 -2.00
N ILE A 336 5.58 -19.09 -2.76
CA ILE A 336 6.58 -18.14 -2.26
C ILE A 336 5.97 -17.30 -1.13
N THR A 337 4.79 -16.72 -1.34
CA THR A 337 4.08 -15.93 -0.30
C THR A 337 3.85 -16.76 0.97
N ARG A 338 3.40 -18.00 0.83
CA ARG A 338 3.23 -18.92 1.97
C ARG A 338 4.55 -19.21 2.68
N ALA A 339 5.62 -19.46 1.94
CA ALA A 339 6.92 -19.77 2.52
C ALA A 339 7.49 -18.58 3.29
N LEU A 340 7.38 -17.37 2.74
CA LEU A 340 7.75 -16.12 3.42
C LEU A 340 7.01 -15.99 4.75
N HIS A 341 5.68 -16.20 4.75
CA HIS A 341 4.88 -16.19 5.96
C HIS A 341 5.33 -17.25 6.98
N ASN A 342 5.52 -18.50 6.54
CA ASN A 342 5.89 -19.62 7.42
C ASN A 342 7.28 -19.45 8.04
N GLU A 343 8.22 -18.88 7.31
CA GLU A 343 9.57 -18.57 7.82
C GLU A 343 9.54 -17.32 8.74
N GLY A 344 8.45 -16.57 8.76
CA GLY A 344 8.30 -15.33 9.51
C GLY A 344 9.04 -14.15 8.88
N ALA A 345 9.23 -14.15 7.57
CA ALA A 345 9.60 -12.94 6.84
C ALA A 345 8.46 -11.92 6.89
N GLY A 346 8.78 -10.65 6.96
CA GLY A 346 7.78 -9.60 7.02
C GLY A 346 6.96 -9.51 5.72
N LEU A 347 5.64 -9.57 5.82
CA LEU A 347 4.73 -9.35 4.70
C LEU A 347 3.94 -8.07 4.91
N LEU A 348 3.80 -7.26 3.87
CA LEU A 348 3.01 -6.04 3.86
C LEU A 348 1.92 -6.12 2.78
N LEU A 349 0.73 -5.61 3.11
CA LEU A 349 -0.41 -5.54 2.20
C LEU A 349 -0.17 -4.47 1.13
N GLY A 350 -0.33 -4.81 -0.13
CA GLY A 350 -0.24 -3.89 -1.24
C GLY A 350 -0.72 -4.51 -2.53
N ALA A 351 -1.51 -3.77 -3.31
CA ALA A 351 -2.18 -4.24 -4.51
C ALA A 351 -1.63 -3.65 -5.81
N ASP A 352 -0.74 -2.65 -5.72
CA ASP A 352 -0.22 -1.91 -6.87
C ASP A 352 -1.32 -1.16 -7.66
N ALA A 353 -2.17 -0.44 -6.91
CA ALA A 353 -3.28 0.33 -7.47
C ALA A 353 -2.93 1.83 -7.60
N PRO A 354 -3.48 2.53 -8.63
CA PRO A 354 -4.29 2.05 -9.76
C PRO A 354 -3.43 1.52 -10.91
N GLN A 355 -3.48 0.23 -11.17
CA GLN A 355 -2.77 -0.41 -12.28
C GLN A 355 -3.49 -1.70 -12.72
N ILE A 356 -3.55 -1.97 -14.01
CA ILE A 356 -4.13 -3.18 -14.64
C ILE A 356 -5.30 -3.83 -13.86
N PHE A 357 -6.48 -3.23 -13.96
CA PHE A 357 -7.71 -3.67 -13.27
C PHE A 357 -7.63 -3.68 -11.73
N ASN A 358 -6.73 -2.87 -11.16
CA ASN A 358 -6.64 -2.63 -9.72
C ASN A 358 -7.17 -1.23 -9.38
N PRO A 359 -8.47 -1.02 -9.13
CA PRO A 359 -8.97 0.26 -8.63
C PRO A 359 -8.52 0.49 -7.19
N PRO A 360 -8.19 1.74 -6.81
CA PRO A 360 -7.71 2.09 -5.47
C PRO A 360 -8.63 1.60 -4.35
N GLY A 361 -8.04 0.99 -3.32
CA GLY A 361 -8.75 0.44 -2.18
C GLY A 361 -9.48 -0.87 -2.44
N TYR A 362 -10.27 -0.97 -3.49
CA TYR A 362 -10.98 -2.21 -3.86
C TYR A 362 -10.02 -3.38 -4.13
N SER A 363 -8.92 -3.11 -4.83
CA SER A 363 -7.89 -4.12 -5.08
C SER A 363 -7.12 -4.53 -3.83
N THR A 364 -7.01 -3.66 -2.83
CA THR A 364 -6.39 -3.98 -1.54
C THR A 364 -7.16 -5.10 -0.82
N HIS A 365 -8.51 -5.05 -0.85
CA HIS A 365 -9.34 -6.14 -0.31
C HIS A 365 -9.19 -7.44 -1.11
N ARG A 366 -8.98 -7.35 -2.43
CA ARG A 366 -8.70 -8.55 -3.24
C ARG A 366 -7.33 -9.14 -2.91
N GLU A 367 -6.32 -8.31 -2.63
CA GLU A 367 -5.02 -8.81 -2.18
C GLU A 367 -5.13 -9.58 -0.86
N LEU A 368 -5.93 -9.10 0.11
CA LEU A 368 -6.22 -9.86 1.33
C LEU A 368 -6.78 -11.26 1.03
N MET A 369 -7.72 -11.37 0.08
CA MET A 369 -8.24 -12.69 -0.32
C MET A 369 -7.16 -13.58 -0.94
N LEU A 370 -6.28 -13.02 -1.76
CA LEU A 370 -5.18 -13.76 -2.39
C LEU A 370 -4.10 -14.18 -1.38
N LEU A 371 -3.88 -13.40 -0.34
CA LEU A 371 -3.03 -13.80 0.79
C LEU A 371 -3.63 -15.00 1.52
N VAL A 372 -4.95 -15.01 1.75
CA VAL A 372 -5.65 -16.18 2.32
C VAL A 372 -5.56 -17.38 1.39
N GLU A 373 -5.77 -17.21 0.07
CA GLU A 373 -5.58 -18.27 -0.92
C GLU A 373 -4.13 -18.78 -0.97
N SER A 374 -3.16 -17.93 -0.61
CA SER A 374 -1.75 -18.33 -0.49
C SER A 374 -1.49 -19.15 0.77
N GLY A 375 -2.42 -19.20 1.73
CA GLY A 375 -2.38 -20.06 2.90
C GLY A 375 -2.24 -19.33 4.24
N LEU A 376 -2.36 -18.00 4.26
CA LEU A 376 -2.53 -17.25 5.51
C LEU A 376 -3.95 -17.45 6.05
N SER A 377 -4.13 -17.41 7.37
CA SER A 377 -5.48 -17.25 7.94
C SER A 377 -6.01 -15.83 7.63
N PRO A 378 -7.34 -15.60 7.71
CA PRO A 378 -7.88 -14.25 7.55
C PRO A 378 -7.26 -13.22 8.51
N TYR A 379 -7.00 -13.62 9.76
CA TYR A 379 -6.35 -12.76 10.74
C TYR A 379 -4.90 -12.43 10.35
N GLU A 380 -4.11 -13.40 9.90
CA GLU A 380 -2.74 -13.20 9.44
C GLU A 380 -2.70 -12.31 8.19
N ALA A 381 -3.65 -12.45 7.27
CA ALA A 381 -3.78 -11.55 6.13
C ALA A 381 -4.08 -10.11 6.58
N LEU A 382 -5.00 -9.90 7.53
CA LEU A 382 -5.27 -8.56 8.09
C LEU A 382 -4.04 -7.95 8.77
N LYS A 383 -3.23 -8.77 9.46
CA LYS A 383 -1.97 -8.29 10.05
C LYS A 383 -1.02 -7.65 9.05
N THR A 384 -1.00 -8.12 7.80
CA THR A 384 -0.11 -7.56 6.77
C THR A 384 -0.42 -6.09 6.45
N GLY A 385 -1.66 -5.65 6.66
CA GLY A 385 -2.11 -4.28 6.46
C GLY A 385 -2.31 -3.47 7.75
N THR A 386 -2.01 -4.05 8.92
CA THR A 386 -2.21 -3.43 10.24
C THR A 386 -0.96 -3.57 11.10
N VAL A 387 -0.87 -4.55 11.97
CA VAL A 387 0.23 -4.78 12.93
C VAL A 387 1.59 -4.80 12.24
N ASN A 388 1.71 -5.51 11.13
CA ASN A 388 2.97 -5.59 10.39
C ASN A 388 3.43 -4.23 9.88
N VAL A 389 2.48 -3.36 9.50
CA VAL A 389 2.80 -1.98 9.08
C VAL A 389 3.32 -1.16 10.25
N GLY A 390 2.71 -1.29 11.45
CA GLY A 390 3.22 -0.67 12.67
C GLY A 390 4.65 -1.09 12.97
N THR A 391 4.93 -2.39 12.88
CA THR A 391 6.29 -2.92 13.09
C THR A 391 7.28 -2.45 12.01
N TYR A 392 6.86 -2.44 10.75
CA TYR A 392 7.70 -1.97 9.64
C TYR A 392 8.07 -0.48 9.75
N LEU A 393 7.15 0.35 10.24
CA LEU A 393 7.35 1.79 10.40
C LEU A 393 7.98 2.19 11.75
N ASP A 394 8.25 1.23 12.65
CA ASP A 394 8.67 1.50 14.04
C ASP A 394 7.64 2.37 14.80
N GLU A 395 6.36 2.07 14.59
CA GLU A 395 5.21 2.82 15.12
C GLU A 395 4.17 1.91 15.82
N GLU A 396 4.59 0.79 16.44
CA GLU A 396 3.68 -0.18 17.08
C GLU A 396 2.85 0.41 18.21
N ASP A 397 3.28 1.52 18.78
CA ASP A 397 2.57 2.27 19.82
C ASP A 397 1.56 3.29 19.26
N LYS A 398 1.48 3.47 17.92
CA LYS A 398 0.65 4.49 17.27
C LYS A 398 -0.31 3.94 16.24
N THR A 399 0.02 2.80 15.64
CA THR A 399 -0.76 2.28 14.50
C THR A 399 -0.79 0.75 14.49
N GLY A 400 -1.83 0.19 13.89
CA GLY A 400 -1.96 -1.25 13.65
C GLY A 400 -2.65 -2.05 14.75
N LYS A 401 -2.96 -1.43 15.89
CA LYS A 401 -3.66 -2.05 17.02
C LYS A 401 -4.76 -1.18 17.55
#